data_c86692239032b002963a56ec0aeca4a1
#
_entry.id   c86692239032b002963a56ec0aeca4a1
#
_cell.length_a   1.000
_cell.length_b   1.000
_cell.length_c   1.000
_cell.angle_alpha   90.00
_cell.angle_beta   90.00
_cell.angle_gamma   90.00
#
_symmetry.space_group_name_H-M   'P 1'
#
loop_
_entity.id
_entity.type
_entity.pdbx_description
1 polymer ?
#
loop_
_entity_poly.entity_id
_entity_poly.type
_entity_poly.pdbx_seq_one_letter_code
_entity_poly.pdbx_strand_id
1 'polypeptide(L)'
;MHQLELFTDKKLGFKYRKRLYNENDNYLYTAIPIEKGYRLVPVSIYLKGEQLFYLTTEDYKQFIADRELIEVVPKDVEARL
;
A
#
# COMPACT_ATOMS: atom_id res chain seq x y z
N MET A 1 15.26 -14.20 -16.23
CA MET A 1 14.65 -12.94 -16.66
C MET A 1 13.48 -12.56 -15.82
N HIS A 2 12.55 -13.49 -15.65
CA HIS A 2 11.36 -13.19 -14.86
C HIS A 2 11.68 -12.79 -13.43
N GLN A 3 12.70 -13.41 -12.85
CA GLN A 3 13.08 -13.09 -11.49
C GLN A 3 13.59 -11.66 -11.36
N LEU A 4 14.34 -11.21 -12.34
CA LEU A 4 14.84 -9.85 -12.33
C LEU A 4 13.71 -8.86 -12.44
N GLU A 5 12.72 -9.16 -13.26
CA GLU A 5 11.57 -8.29 -13.41
C GLU A 5 10.79 -8.20 -12.12
N LEU A 6 10.62 -9.35 -11.44
CA LEU A 6 9.93 -9.37 -10.16
C LEU A 6 10.65 -8.52 -9.12
N PHE A 7 11.96 -8.62 -9.07
CA PHE A 7 12.74 -7.81 -8.15
C PHE A 7 12.59 -6.33 -8.43
N THR A 8 12.71 -5.99 -9.70
CA THR A 8 12.59 -4.60 -10.13
C THR A 8 11.22 -4.06 -9.77
N ASP A 9 10.18 -4.83 -10.02
CA ASP A 9 8.81 -4.41 -9.73
C ASP A 9 8.61 -4.22 -8.24
N LYS A 10 9.17 -5.10 -7.42
CA LYS A 10 9.06 -4.95 -5.98
C LYS A 10 9.73 -3.67 -5.49
N LYS A 11 10.91 -3.38 -6.00
CA LYS A 11 11.61 -2.15 -5.63
C LYS A 11 10.83 -0.93 -6.05
N LEU A 12 10.33 -0.94 -7.28
CA LEU A 12 9.54 0.16 -7.79
C LEU A 12 8.26 0.32 -7.00
N GLY A 13 7.61 -0.80 -6.67
CA GLY A 13 6.40 -0.77 -5.87
C GLY A 13 6.61 -0.11 -4.53
N PHE A 14 7.64 -0.54 -3.81
CA PHE A 14 7.93 0.04 -2.51
C PHE A 14 8.27 1.53 -2.63
N LYS A 15 8.97 1.90 -3.68
CA LYS A 15 9.33 3.30 -3.92
C LYS A 15 8.10 4.18 -4.07
N TYR A 16 7.03 3.63 -4.64
CA TYR A 16 5.79 4.39 -4.86
C TYR A 16 4.69 3.98 -3.88
N ARG A 17 5.09 3.53 -2.70
CA ARG A 17 4.14 3.12 -1.67
C ARG A 17 3.26 4.27 -1.22
N LYS A 18 2.11 3.91 -0.69
CA LYS A 18 1.19 4.87 -0.11
C LYS A 18 0.90 4.47 1.32
N ARG A 19 0.59 5.45 2.14
CA ARG A 19 0.18 5.20 3.52
C ARG A 19 -1.32 5.39 3.62
N LEU A 20 -1.97 4.48 4.31
CA LEU A 20 -3.42 4.56 4.50
C LEU A 20 -3.72 4.87 5.95
N TYR A 21 -4.46 5.96 6.14
CA TYR A 21 -4.86 6.42 7.46
C TYR A 21 -6.36 6.34 7.60
N ASN A 22 -6.84 6.16 8.83
CA ASN A 22 -8.27 6.25 9.06
C ASN A 22 -8.66 7.70 9.33
N GLU A 23 -9.93 7.95 9.58
CA GLU A 23 -10.42 9.31 9.84
C GLU A 23 -9.86 9.94 11.10
N ASN A 24 -9.34 9.13 12.02
CA ASN A 24 -8.71 9.60 13.24
C ASN A 24 -7.20 9.79 13.08
N ASP A 25 -6.74 9.76 11.84
CA ASP A 25 -5.34 9.99 11.52
C ASP A 25 -4.40 8.88 12.01
N ASN A 26 -4.93 7.68 12.19
CA ASN A 26 -4.11 6.52 12.54
C ASN A 26 -3.59 5.85 11.28
N TYR A 27 -2.28 5.63 11.25
CA TYR A 27 -1.62 4.94 10.14
C TYR A 27 -1.92 3.45 10.25
N LEU A 28 -2.71 2.93 9.33
CA LEU A 28 -3.17 1.54 9.39
C LEU A 28 -2.41 0.60 8.47
N TYR A 29 -2.21 0.99 7.22
CA TYR A 29 -1.61 0.10 6.22
C TYR A 29 -0.60 0.82 5.37
N THR A 30 0.39 0.07 4.89
CA THR A 30 1.24 0.51 3.79
C THR A 30 0.74 -0.21 2.54
N ALA A 31 0.38 0.55 1.53
CA ALA A 31 -0.09 -0.01 0.27
C ALA A 31 1.04 0.07 -0.74
N ILE A 32 1.53 -1.08 -1.16
CA ILE A 32 2.66 -1.17 -2.07
C ILE A 32 2.15 -1.57 -3.45
N PRO A 33 2.28 -0.70 -4.46
CA PRO A 33 1.84 -1.05 -5.82
C PRO A 33 2.58 -2.27 -6.33
N ILE A 34 1.83 -3.17 -6.94
CA ILE A 34 2.38 -4.34 -7.60
C ILE A 34 1.76 -4.39 -9.00
N GLU A 35 2.15 -5.38 -9.78
CA GLU A 35 1.77 -5.41 -11.20
C GLU A 35 0.29 -5.22 -11.46
N LYS A 36 -0.56 -5.90 -10.71
CA LYS A 36 -2.01 -5.86 -10.98
C LYS A 36 -2.82 -5.37 -9.80
N GLY A 37 -2.19 -4.64 -8.90
CA GLY A 37 -2.93 -4.16 -7.74
C GLY A 37 -2.00 -3.65 -6.66
N TYR A 38 -2.31 -4.03 -5.43
CA TYR A 38 -1.57 -3.54 -4.26
C TYR A 38 -1.36 -4.65 -3.25
N ARG A 39 -0.21 -4.58 -2.60
CA ARG A 39 0.07 -5.40 -1.43
C ARG A 39 -0.17 -4.53 -0.20
N LEU A 40 -1.04 -4.96 0.68
CA LEU A 40 -1.41 -4.22 1.88
C LEU A 40 -0.69 -4.81 3.08
N VAL A 41 0.13 -4.01 3.73
CA VAL A 41 0.89 -4.44 4.90
C VAL A 41 0.33 -3.74 6.13
N PRO A 42 -0.29 -4.48 7.07
CA PRO A 42 -0.80 -3.86 8.30
C PRO A 42 0.37 -3.36 9.15
N VAL A 43 0.28 -2.12 9.60
CA VAL A 43 1.36 -1.52 10.40
C VAL A 43 0.89 -0.98 11.74
N SER A 44 -0.41 -0.91 11.96
CA SER A 44 -0.98 -0.36 13.19
C SER A 44 -1.13 -1.43 14.26
N ILE A 45 -0.96 -1.03 15.52
CA ILE A 45 -1.23 -1.91 16.65
C ILE A 45 -2.71 -2.30 16.71
N TYR A 46 -3.58 -1.49 16.11
CA TYR A 46 -5.02 -1.80 16.03
C TYR A 46 -5.29 -2.98 15.10
N LEU A 47 -4.31 -3.32 14.27
CA LEU A 47 -4.43 -4.44 13.33
C LEU A 47 -3.57 -5.61 13.75
N LYS A 48 -3.28 -5.70 15.04
CA LYS A 48 -2.45 -6.77 15.57
C LYS A 48 -3.04 -8.14 15.22
N GLY A 49 -2.20 -8.98 14.66
CA GLY A 49 -2.63 -10.30 14.23
C GLY A 49 -3.06 -10.39 12.77
N GLU A 50 -3.28 -9.27 12.12
CA GLU A 50 -3.59 -9.29 10.69
C GLU A 50 -2.31 -9.54 9.90
N GLN A 51 -2.46 -10.28 8.82
CA GLN A 51 -1.35 -10.58 7.93
C GLN A 51 -1.48 -9.72 6.67
N LEU A 52 -0.37 -9.54 5.98
CA LEU A 52 -0.41 -8.81 4.73
C LEU A 52 -1.31 -9.55 3.73
N PHE A 53 -1.90 -8.81 2.82
CA PHE A 53 -2.78 -9.38 1.81
C PHE A 53 -2.68 -8.58 0.51
N TYR A 54 -3.25 -9.14 -0.55
CA TYR A 54 -3.18 -8.54 -1.88
C TYR A 54 -4.56 -8.18 -2.36
N LEU A 55 -4.66 -7.03 -3.04
CA LEU A 55 -5.91 -6.59 -3.64
C LEU A 55 -5.64 -6.20 -5.08
N THR A 56 -6.60 -6.47 -5.96
CA THR A 56 -6.55 -5.92 -7.31
C THR A 56 -6.75 -4.41 -7.21
N THR A 57 -6.45 -3.69 -8.28
CA THR A 57 -6.61 -2.25 -8.29
C THR A 57 -8.06 -1.86 -7.97
N GLU A 58 -9.02 -2.58 -8.53
CA GLU A 58 -10.42 -2.29 -8.27
C GLU A 58 -10.81 -2.58 -6.83
N ASP A 59 -10.38 -3.72 -6.32
CA ASP A 59 -10.68 -4.09 -4.93
C ASP A 59 -10.02 -3.13 -3.95
N TYR A 60 -8.84 -2.63 -4.31
CA TYR A 60 -8.14 -1.64 -3.50
C TYR A 60 -8.94 -0.35 -3.38
N LYS A 61 -9.48 0.13 -4.50
CA LYS A 61 -10.30 1.33 -4.49
C LYS A 61 -11.54 1.14 -3.65
N GLN A 62 -12.16 -0.04 -3.76
CA GLN A 62 -13.34 -0.35 -2.97
C GLN A 62 -13.01 -0.46 -1.48
N PHE A 63 -11.86 -1.06 -1.17
CA PHE A 63 -11.38 -1.22 0.19
C PHE A 63 -11.23 0.15 0.87
N ILE A 64 -10.63 1.10 0.16
CA ILE A 64 -10.44 2.46 0.67
C ILE A 64 -11.78 3.15 0.86
N ALA A 65 -12.66 3.03 -0.12
CA ALA A 65 -13.98 3.67 -0.05
C ALA A 65 -14.82 3.11 1.08
N ASP A 66 -14.84 1.78 1.22
CA ASP A 66 -15.66 1.13 2.24
C ASP A 66 -15.20 1.47 3.65
N ARG A 67 -13.92 1.68 3.84
CA ARG A 67 -13.35 1.97 5.15
C ARG A 67 -13.04 3.44 5.37
N GLU A 68 -13.37 4.27 4.38
CA GLU A 68 -13.13 5.71 4.46
C GLU A 68 -11.68 6.02 4.82
N LEU A 69 -10.75 5.35 4.11
CA LEU A 69 -9.33 5.55 4.35
C LEU A 69 -8.79 6.71 3.53
N ILE A 70 -7.71 7.30 4.02
CA ILE A 70 -7.05 8.42 3.36
C ILE A 70 -5.69 7.97 2.88
N GLU A 71 -5.42 8.15 1.59
CA GLU A 71 -4.14 7.82 0.99
C GLU A 71 -3.20 9.01 1.11
N VAL A 72 -1.99 8.74 1.60
CA VAL A 72 -0.95 9.78 1.71
C VAL A 72 0.31 9.24 1.06
N VAL A 73 0.90 10.03 0.18
CA VAL A 73 2.17 9.69 -0.46
C VAL A 73 3.29 10.22 0.42
N PRO A 74 4.21 9.35 0.89
CA PRO A 74 5.32 9.82 1.73
C PRO A 74 6.16 10.86 1.00
N LYS A 75 6.69 11.80 1.76
CA LYS A 75 7.48 12.90 1.18
C LYS A 75 8.71 12.44 0.44
N ASP A 76 9.35 11.38 0.91
CA ASP A 76 10.52 10.85 0.24
C ASP A 76 10.19 10.31 -1.15
N VAL A 77 8.96 9.85 -1.35
CA VAL A 77 8.50 9.43 -2.66
C VAL A 77 8.25 10.65 -3.54
N GLU A 78 7.57 11.65 -3.00
CA GLU A 78 7.29 12.89 -3.74
C GLU A 78 8.56 13.58 -4.20
N ALA A 79 9.58 13.60 -3.37
CA ALA A 79 10.82 14.28 -3.69
C ALA A 79 11.53 13.67 -4.91
N ARG A 80 11.16 12.47 -5.30
CA ARG A 80 11.76 11.79 -6.44
C ARG A 80 10.94 11.90 -7.72
N LEU A 81 9.78 12.45 -7.60
CA LEU A 81 8.93 12.65 -8.75
C LEU A 81 9.22 13.99 -9.39
#